data_eca56a561105f84cdfc3a711cb33209a
#
_entry.id   eca56a561105f84cdfc3a711cb33209a
#
_cell.length_a   1.000
_cell.length_b   1.000
_cell.length_c   1.000
_cell.angle_alpha   90.00
_cell.angle_beta   90.00
_cell.angle_gamma   90.00
#
_symmetry.space_group_name_H-M   'P 1'
#
loop_
_entity.id
_entity.type
_entity.pdbx_description
1 polymer ?
#
loop_
_entity_poly.entity_id
_entity_poly.type
_entity_poly.pdbx_seq_one_letter_code
_entity_poly.pdbx_strand_id
1 'polypeptide(L)'
;MAKASEHGRIIAAAAKAALAPLGCTRRGQSRIWQDDLRYWAINVEFQPSGWSKGSYLNIHVAWLWTVTHGYQFSYRAGSFVAFETVEQFTPLVTQLAAVAEAEVQKIRARFKTFPTSSNI
;
A
#
# COMPACT_ATOMS: atom_id res chain seq x y z
N MET A 1 -15.25 0.07 -20.89
CA MET A 1 -14.55 0.03 -19.62
C MET A 1 -14.29 -1.40 -19.19
N ALA A 2 -13.04 -1.67 -18.85
CA ALA A 2 -12.68 -3.04 -18.47
C ALA A 2 -13.21 -3.36 -17.08
N LYS A 3 -13.72 -4.57 -16.93
CA LYS A 3 -14.14 -5.05 -15.65
C LYS A 3 -12.93 -5.37 -14.80
N ALA A 4 -12.99 -5.11 -13.52
CA ALA A 4 -11.94 -5.52 -12.62
C ALA A 4 -11.83 -7.04 -12.63
N SER A 5 -10.61 -7.54 -12.63
CA SER A 5 -10.37 -8.98 -12.58
C SER A 5 -10.78 -9.52 -11.23
N GLU A 6 -11.01 -10.83 -11.17
CA GLU A 6 -11.38 -11.46 -9.91
C GLU A 6 -10.30 -11.27 -8.86
N HIS A 7 -9.05 -11.53 -9.23
CA HIS A 7 -7.96 -11.34 -8.27
C HIS A 7 -7.80 -9.87 -7.90
N GLY A 8 -8.10 -8.95 -8.81
CA GLY A 8 -8.05 -7.53 -8.51
C GLY A 8 -9.09 -7.12 -7.48
N ARG A 9 -10.28 -7.71 -7.57
CA ARG A 9 -11.33 -7.43 -6.58
C ARG A 9 -10.99 -7.98 -5.20
N ILE A 10 -10.34 -9.14 -5.16
CA ILE A 10 -9.92 -9.73 -3.90
C ILE A 10 -8.85 -8.85 -3.24
N ILE A 11 -7.89 -8.36 -4.03
CA ILE A 11 -6.86 -7.45 -3.53
C ILE A 11 -7.51 -6.18 -2.99
N ALA A 12 -8.44 -5.59 -3.75
CA ALA A 12 -9.08 -4.35 -3.33
C ALA A 12 -9.86 -4.54 -2.03
N ALA A 13 -10.56 -5.66 -1.87
CA ALA A 13 -11.30 -5.93 -0.66
C ALA A 13 -10.38 -6.11 0.55
N ALA A 14 -9.29 -6.85 0.38
CA ALA A 14 -8.32 -7.08 1.45
C ALA A 14 -7.63 -5.78 1.84
N ALA A 15 -7.25 -4.98 0.85
CA ALA A 15 -6.61 -3.69 1.10
C ALA A 15 -7.55 -2.76 1.86
N LYS A 16 -8.80 -2.70 1.45
CA LYS A 16 -9.78 -1.85 2.11
C LYS A 16 -9.98 -2.27 3.56
N ALA A 17 -10.10 -3.58 3.80
CA ALA A 17 -10.31 -4.08 5.15
C ALA A 17 -9.13 -3.74 6.07
N ALA A 18 -7.91 -3.76 5.56
CA ALA A 18 -6.72 -3.51 6.37
C ALA A 18 -6.39 -2.02 6.47
N LEU A 19 -6.58 -1.25 5.41
CA LEU A 19 -6.06 0.11 5.33
C LEU A 19 -7.09 1.20 5.58
N ALA A 20 -8.36 0.96 5.25
CA ALA A 20 -9.39 1.97 5.49
C ALA A 20 -9.54 2.32 6.98
N PRO A 21 -9.47 1.33 7.90
CA PRO A 21 -9.54 1.66 9.32
C PRO A 21 -8.41 2.56 9.81
N LEU A 22 -7.28 2.58 9.09
CA LEU A 22 -6.17 3.46 9.41
C LEU A 22 -6.35 4.86 8.84
N GLY A 23 -7.40 5.08 8.05
CA GLY A 23 -7.62 6.35 7.39
C GLY A 23 -6.99 6.46 6.02
N CYS A 24 -6.42 5.39 5.51
CA CYS A 24 -5.86 5.39 4.17
C CYS A 24 -6.98 5.44 3.14
N THR A 25 -6.76 6.12 2.03
CA THR A 25 -7.75 6.22 0.96
C THR A 25 -7.17 5.68 -0.34
N ARG A 26 -8.04 5.05 -1.11
CA ARG A 26 -7.65 4.51 -2.40
C ARG A 26 -7.64 5.61 -3.44
N ARG A 27 -6.64 5.60 -4.28
CA ARG A 27 -6.53 6.58 -5.36
C ARG A 27 -7.34 6.11 -6.55
N GLY A 28 -8.59 6.57 -6.63
CA GLY A 28 -9.49 6.18 -7.70
C GLY A 28 -9.73 4.67 -7.73
N GLN A 29 -9.57 4.08 -8.90
CA GLN A 29 -9.70 2.64 -9.07
C GLN A 29 -8.34 1.94 -9.14
N SER A 30 -7.28 2.64 -8.76
CA SER A 30 -5.94 2.10 -8.86
C SER A 30 -5.64 1.11 -7.73
N ARG A 31 -4.47 0.52 -7.78
CA ARG A 31 -4.00 -0.39 -6.74
C ARG A 31 -3.14 0.33 -5.71
N ILE A 32 -3.33 1.64 -5.59
CA ILE A 32 -2.56 2.47 -4.67
C ILE A 32 -3.48 3.03 -3.60
N TRP A 33 -3.08 2.85 -2.34
CA TRP A 33 -3.74 3.41 -1.17
C TRP A 33 -2.81 4.41 -0.55
N GLN A 34 -3.34 5.56 -0.16
CA GLN A 34 -2.52 6.65 0.35
C GLN A 34 -2.88 6.99 1.78
N ASP A 35 -1.84 7.16 2.60
CA ASP A 35 -1.97 7.69 3.93
C ASP A 35 -1.33 9.08 3.92
N ASP A 36 -2.16 10.11 4.04
CA ASP A 36 -1.70 11.48 4.02
C ASP A 36 -1.40 11.92 5.44
N LEU A 37 -0.13 12.06 5.75
CA LEU A 37 0.34 12.48 7.07
C LEU A 37 0.66 13.97 7.11
N ARG A 38 0.09 14.74 6.18
CA ARG A 38 0.23 16.19 6.12
C ARG A 38 1.51 16.63 5.43
N TYR A 39 2.67 16.35 6.03
CA TYR A 39 3.96 16.70 5.41
C TYR A 39 4.60 15.50 4.74
N TRP A 40 4.05 14.32 4.98
CA TRP A 40 4.50 13.08 4.41
C TRP A 40 3.31 12.39 3.78
N ALA A 41 3.57 11.54 2.84
CA ALA A 41 2.55 10.63 2.33
C ALA A 41 3.15 9.25 2.22
N ILE A 42 2.38 8.24 2.61
CA ILE A 42 2.75 6.86 2.44
C ILE A 42 1.83 6.30 1.36
N ASN A 43 2.41 5.79 0.30
CA ASN A 43 1.63 5.14 -0.76
C ASN A 43 1.88 3.64 -0.68
N VAL A 44 0.80 2.90 -0.53
CA VAL A 44 0.82 1.44 -0.48
C VAL A 44 0.33 0.94 -1.83
N GLU A 45 1.20 0.29 -2.56
CA GLU A 45 0.88 -0.17 -3.90
C GLU A 45 0.87 -1.69 -3.97
N PHE A 46 -0.24 -2.24 -4.45
CA PHE A 46 -0.35 -3.67 -4.74
C PHE A 46 -0.04 -3.84 -6.22
N GLN A 47 1.24 -3.97 -6.53
CA GLN A 47 1.73 -3.91 -7.90
C GLN A 47 1.48 -5.22 -8.64
N PRO A 48 0.85 -5.16 -9.82
CA PRO A 48 0.69 -6.36 -10.63
C PRO A 48 2.03 -6.81 -11.23
N SER A 49 2.12 -8.11 -11.50
CA SER A 49 3.25 -8.65 -12.22
C SER A 49 2.93 -8.70 -13.71
N GLY A 50 3.92 -8.49 -14.54
CA GLY A 50 3.76 -8.65 -15.97
C GLY A 50 3.77 -10.11 -16.41
N TRP A 51 4.14 -11.03 -15.51
CA TRP A 51 4.32 -12.43 -15.85
C TRP A 51 3.23 -13.34 -15.31
N SER A 52 2.68 -13.01 -14.14
CA SER A 52 1.72 -13.86 -13.45
C SER A 52 0.65 -13.02 -12.81
N LYS A 53 -0.56 -13.56 -12.70
CA LYS A 53 -1.60 -12.89 -11.93
C LYS A 53 -1.20 -12.93 -10.45
N GLY A 54 -1.42 -11.83 -9.76
CA GLY A 54 -1.07 -11.74 -8.35
C GLY A 54 -0.63 -10.34 -7.99
N SER A 55 0.12 -10.22 -6.91
CA SER A 55 0.52 -8.91 -6.43
C SER A 55 1.83 -8.92 -5.68
N TYR A 56 2.65 -7.92 -5.96
CA TYR A 56 3.71 -7.47 -5.07
C TYR A 56 3.13 -6.40 -4.16
N LEU A 57 3.81 -6.14 -3.06
CA LEU A 57 3.47 -5.05 -2.17
C LEU A 57 4.66 -4.09 -2.11
N ASN A 58 4.44 -2.86 -2.52
CA ASN A 58 5.45 -1.81 -2.47
C ASN A 58 5.00 -0.69 -1.55
N ILE A 59 5.94 -0.17 -0.78
CA ILE A 59 5.69 0.98 0.09
C ILE A 59 6.53 2.14 -0.43
N HIS A 60 5.88 3.28 -0.66
CA HIS A 60 6.54 4.48 -1.14
C HIS A 60 6.29 5.60 -0.15
N VAL A 61 7.35 6.30 0.24
CA VAL A 61 7.22 7.42 1.18
C VAL A 61 7.71 8.67 0.48
N ALA A 62 6.93 9.72 0.57
CA ALA A 62 7.22 10.98 -0.10
C ALA A 62 7.08 12.15 0.87
N TRP A 63 7.96 13.13 0.72
CA TRP A 63 7.84 14.40 1.40
C TRP A 63 6.95 15.30 0.54
N LEU A 64 5.98 15.93 1.15
CA LEU A 64 5.03 16.73 0.40
C LEU A 64 5.49 18.15 0.16
N TRP A 65 6.51 18.58 0.87
CA TRP A 65 6.98 19.96 0.73
C TRP A 65 8.20 20.11 -0.15
N THR A 66 8.71 19.05 -0.72
CA THR A 66 9.85 19.16 -1.60
C THR A 66 9.39 19.50 -3.01
N VAL A 67 10.27 20.14 -3.76
CA VAL A 67 9.97 20.39 -5.17
C VAL A 67 10.39 19.22 -6.04
N THR A 68 11.03 18.21 -5.44
CA THR A 68 11.45 17.03 -6.15
C THR A 68 10.26 16.14 -6.41
N HIS A 69 10.16 15.64 -7.61
CA HIS A 69 9.10 14.70 -7.95
C HIS A 69 9.54 13.28 -7.63
N GLY A 70 8.60 12.44 -7.23
CA GLY A 70 8.87 11.05 -6.92
C GLY A 70 8.94 10.82 -5.43
N TYR A 71 9.34 9.62 -5.06
CA TYR A 71 9.32 9.20 -3.68
C TYR A 71 10.70 9.36 -3.06
N GLN A 72 10.74 9.70 -1.76
CA GLN A 72 11.99 9.82 -1.02
C GLN A 72 12.63 8.46 -0.84
N PHE A 73 11.83 7.45 -0.57
CA PHE A 73 12.30 6.09 -0.59
C PHE A 73 11.13 5.15 -0.88
N SER A 74 11.49 3.97 -1.39
CA SER A 74 10.52 2.94 -1.71
C SER A 74 11.14 1.60 -1.41
N TYR A 75 10.31 0.67 -0.98
CA TYR A 75 10.78 -0.69 -0.75
C TYR A 75 9.65 -1.67 -0.95
N ARG A 76 10.04 -2.91 -1.22
CA ARG A 76 9.09 -4.00 -1.40
C ARG A 76 8.96 -4.73 -0.08
N ALA A 77 7.72 -4.99 0.34
CA ALA A 77 7.43 -5.68 1.58
C ALA A 77 6.76 -7.00 1.27
N GLY A 78 7.07 -8.02 2.08
CA GLY A 78 6.50 -9.34 1.88
C GLY A 78 6.97 -9.99 0.59
N SER A 79 6.31 -11.06 0.23
CA SER A 79 6.65 -11.81 -0.97
C SER A 79 5.53 -11.68 -1.99
N PHE A 80 5.85 -11.92 -3.25
CA PHE A 80 4.84 -11.95 -4.29
C PHE A 80 3.80 -13.02 -3.98
N VAL A 81 2.53 -12.67 -4.12
CA VAL A 81 1.43 -13.60 -3.91
C VAL A 81 0.80 -13.89 -5.27
N ALA A 82 0.96 -15.11 -5.72
CA ALA A 82 0.41 -15.53 -7.01
C ALA A 82 -1.04 -15.96 -6.85
N PHE A 83 -1.86 -15.60 -7.83
CA PHE A 83 -3.25 -16.02 -7.87
C PHE A 83 -3.36 -17.33 -8.63
N GLU A 84 -3.89 -18.35 -7.98
CA GLU A 84 -4.20 -19.62 -8.64
C GLU A 84 -5.69 -19.89 -8.55
N THR A 85 -6.24 -19.85 -7.35
CA THR A 85 -7.67 -19.98 -7.13
C THR A 85 -8.10 -18.94 -6.10
N VAL A 86 -9.41 -18.66 -6.06
CA VAL A 86 -9.96 -17.73 -5.06
C VAL A 86 -9.66 -18.24 -3.66
N GLU A 87 -9.87 -19.54 -3.45
CA GLU A 87 -9.69 -20.15 -2.12
C GLU A 87 -8.23 -20.09 -1.66
N GLN A 88 -7.30 -20.24 -2.59
CA GLN A 88 -5.89 -20.18 -2.29
C GLN A 88 -5.44 -18.74 -2.08
N PHE A 89 -5.93 -17.83 -2.91
CA PHE A 89 -5.44 -16.45 -2.97
C PHE A 89 -5.93 -15.61 -1.80
N THR A 90 -7.20 -15.75 -1.45
CA THR A 90 -7.83 -14.87 -0.46
C THR A 90 -7.09 -14.82 0.87
N PRO A 91 -6.75 -15.96 1.52
CA PRO A 91 -6.00 -15.86 2.78
C PRO A 91 -4.61 -15.30 2.60
N LEU A 92 -3.96 -15.59 1.47
CA LEU A 92 -2.60 -15.10 1.25
C LEU A 92 -2.57 -13.60 1.03
N VAL A 93 -3.53 -13.07 0.27
CA VAL A 93 -3.57 -11.63 0.04
C VAL A 93 -4.07 -10.89 1.28
N THR A 94 -4.88 -11.54 2.11
CA THR A 94 -5.26 -10.99 3.41
C THR A 94 -4.01 -10.81 4.29
N GLN A 95 -3.11 -11.79 4.26
CA GLN A 95 -1.85 -11.67 4.98
C GLN A 95 -0.98 -10.57 4.39
N LEU A 96 -0.96 -10.42 3.07
CA LEU A 96 -0.19 -9.36 2.43
C LEU A 96 -0.73 -8.00 2.83
N ALA A 97 -2.06 -7.84 2.91
CA ALA A 97 -2.68 -6.61 3.37
C ALA A 97 -2.36 -6.34 4.84
N ALA A 98 -2.23 -7.38 5.66
CA ALA A 98 -1.82 -7.22 7.05
C ALA A 98 -0.37 -6.73 7.13
N VAL A 99 0.49 -7.20 6.23
CA VAL A 99 1.85 -6.68 6.15
C VAL A 99 1.81 -5.20 5.79
N ALA A 100 0.95 -4.79 4.84
CA ALA A 100 0.80 -3.39 4.48
C ALA A 100 0.37 -2.54 5.68
N GLU A 101 -0.60 -3.02 6.43
CA GLU A 101 -1.07 -2.34 7.62
C GLU A 101 0.07 -2.15 8.63
N ALA A 102 0.82 -3.21 8.87
CA ALA A 102 1.93 -3.16 9.83
C ALA A 102 3.01 -2.18 9.36
N GLU A 103 3.29 -2.15 8.05
CA GLU A 103 4.30 -1.23 7.52
C GLU A 103 3.85 0.22 7.65
N VAL A 104 2.58 0.51 7.37
CA VAL A 104 2.05 1.85 7.54
C VAL A 104 2.17 2.30 9.00
N GLN A 105 1.78 1.43 9.94
CA GLN A 105 1.87 1.77 11.34
C GLN A 105 3.31 1.97 11.80
N LYS A 106 4.21 1.16 11.29
CA LYS A 106 5.63 1.27 11.61
C LYS A 106 6.19 2.62 11.13
N ILE A 107 5.82 3.02 9.92
CA ILE A 107 6.28 4.28 9.36
C ILE A 107 5.67 5.45 10.12
N ARG A 108 4.37 5.37 10.45
CA ARG A 108 3.73 6.40 11.25
C ARG A 108 4.44 6.58 12.59
N ALA A 109 4.77 5.48 13.25
CA ALA A 109 5.44 5.55 14.55
C ALA A 109 6.81 6.17 14.40
N ARG A 110 7.52 5.83 13.34
CA ARG A 110 8.85 6.37 13.09
C ARG A 110 8.82 7.86 12.85
N PHE A 111 7.84 8.34 12.06
CA PHE A 111 7.76 9.74 11.71
C PHE A 111 6.95 10.56 12.69
N LYS A 112 6.37 9.94 13.67
CA LYS A 112 5.59 10.63 14.67
C LYS A 112 6.40 11.70 15.39
N THR A 113 7.64 11.42 15.69
CA THR A 113 8.49 12.36 16.36
C THR A 113 9.34 13.20 15.42
N PHE A 114 9.43 12.79 14.16
CA PHE A 114 10.25 13.49 13.20
C PHE A 114 9.82 14.93 12.98
N PRO A 115 8.54 15.17 12.69
CA PRO A 115 8.10 16.54 12.48
C PRO A 115 8.31 17.41 13.71
N THR A 116 8.17 16.82 14.88
CA THR A 116 8.37 17.55 16.11
C THR A 116 9.82 18.00 16.21
N SER A 117 10.74 17.11 15.93
CA SER A 117 12.14 17.47 16.01
C SER A 117 12.56 18.40 14.88
N SER A 118 11.90 18.32 13.75
CA SER A 118 12.26 19.14 12.61
C SER A 118 11.55 20.46 12.59
N ASN A 119 10.60 20.64 13.42
CA ASN A 119 9.91 21.86 13.50
C ASN A 119 10.68 22.96 14.04
N ILE A 120 11.81 22.75 14.32
CA ILE A 120 12.59 23.76 14.91
C ILE A 120 13.04 24.80 13.98
#